data_80badab8220afdbd36edc969dce1a776
#
_entry.id   80badab8220afdbd36edc969dce1a776
#
_cell.length_a   1.000
_cell.length_b   1.000
_cell.length_c   1.000
_cell.angle_alpha   90.00
_cell.angle_beta   90.00
_cell.angle_gamma   90.00
#
_symmetry.space_group_name_H-M   'P 1'
#
loop_
_entity.id
_entity.type
_entity.pdbx_description
1 polymer ?
#
loop_
_entity_poly.entity_id
_entity_poly.type
_entity_poly.pdbx_seq_one_letter_code
_entity_poly.pdbx_strand_id
1 'polypeptide(L)'
;MSAVRAVWNVLVPPLIVGVLFVGTWEIIVRVFDIKPFLLPAPSSIWTTLGDNWSKVWDAMLITGANALVGLLFGVVCGVALSFVLMRFNVVNELVTPLAVALNAIPIIVLVPVFNNMFASTTEVPRRLMVTLIVSFIVLLNVAKGLRQVSATHMELLHSYAASPSEILRKARIPNAMSYLFTALKIAAPVAVITAFVSEYFGGSQNGLGYGITSNAAISRTAASWGYVVGACLLGLAFYLAAVLLERLASPSQRSTHHQPTNQQSTNQQARGLDPGGATA
;
A
#
# COMPACT_ATOMS: atom_id res chain seq x y z
N MET A 1 20.59 0.94 -25.77
CA MET A 1 19.59 1.99 -26.10
C MET A 1 18.15 1.62 -25.74
N SER A 2 17.82 0.36 -25.46
CA SER A 2 16.45 -0.09 -25.14
C SER A 2 16.00 0.21 -23.68
N ALA A 3 16.87 0.08 -22.69
CA ALA A 3 16.51 0.30 -21.29
C ALA A 3 16.19 1.77 -20.95
N VAL A 4 16.93 2.72 -21.54
CA VAL A 4 16.67 4.17 -21.35
C VAL A 4 15.32 4.57 -21.97
N ARG A 5 15.00 4.05 -23.17
CA ARG A 5 13.68 4.28 -23.80
C ARG A 5 12.53 3.69 -22.98
N ALA A 6 12.72 2.51 -22.39
CA ALA A 6 11.69 1.88 -21.54
C ALA A 6 11.43 2.71 -20.26
N VAL A 7 12.48 3.19 -19.59
CA VAL A 7 12.35 4.08 -18.43
C VAL A 7 11.69 5.41 -18.83
N TRP A 8 12.05 5.98 -19.98
CA TRP A 8 11.47 7.21 -20.50
C TRP A 8 9.98 7.08 -20.78
N ASN A 9 9.57 6.01 -21.45
CA ASN A 9 8.15 5.74 -21.76
C ASN A 9 7.27 5.48 -20.52
N VAL A 10 7.87 5.04 -19.41
CA VAL A 10 7.13 4.80 -18.16
C VAL A 10 7.04 6.06 -17.29
N LEU A 11 8.09 6.90 -17.26
CA LEU A 11 8.15 8.06 -16.38
C LEU A 11 7.57 9.34 -17.01
N VAL A 12 7.71 9.51 -18.33
CA VAL A 12 7.28 10.75 -19.00
C VAL A 12 5.77 10.98 -18.95
N PRO A 13 4.89 9.99 -19.21
CA PRO A 13 3.45 10.22 -19.14
C PRO A 13 2.96 10.71 -17.77
N PRO A 14 3.31 10.10 -16.63
CA PRO A 14 2.87 10.61 -15.33
C PRO A 14 3.48 11.98 -14.98
N LEU A 15 4.71 12.28 -15.43
CA LEU A 15 5.30 13.59 -15.23
C LEU A 15 4.56 14.67 -16.02
N ILE A 16 4.20 14.40 -17.28
CA ILE A 16 3.42 15.36 -18.11
C ILE A 16 2.08 15.62 -17.44
N VAL A 17 1.36 14.59 -17.00
CA VAL A 17 0.08 14.73 -16.32
C VAL A 17 0.23 15.55 -15.03
N GLY A 18 1.28 15.28 -14.24
CA GLY A 18 1.58 16.03 -13.02
C GLY A 18 1.85 17.52 -13.29
N VAL A 19 2.68 17.82 -14.28
CA VAL A 19 2.99 19.21 -14.69
C VAL A 19 1.73 19.93 -15.20
N LEU A 20 0.95 19.26 -16.05
CA LEU A 20 -0.31 19.85 -16.55
C LEU A 20 -1.30 20.10 -15.40
N PHE A 21 -1.43 19.17 -14.44
CA PHE A 21 -2.30 19.34 -13.29
C PHE A 21 -1.88 20.55 -12.43
N VAL A 22 -0.60 20.61 -12.04
CA VAL A 22 -0.06 21.72 -11.23
C VAL A 22 -0.12 23.05 -11.98
N GLY A 23 0.19 23.05 -13.29
CA GLY A 23 0.09 24.24 -14.12
C GLY A 23 -1.35 24.75 -14.28
N THR A 24 -2.30 23.84 -14.50
CA THR A 24 -3.73 24.19 -14.56
C THR A 24 -4.21 24.75 -13.23
N TRP A 25 -3.83 24.15 -12.10
CA TRP A 25 -4.15 24.68 -10.77
C TRP A 25 -3.59 26.09 -10.58
N GLU A 26 -2.32 26.34 -10.89
CA GLU A 26 -1.70 27.67 -10.80
C GLU A 26 -2.45 28.71 -11.64
N ILE A 27 -2.81 28.35 -12.90
CA ILE A 27 -3.56 29.23 -13.80
C ILE A 27 -4.95 29.53 -13.24
N ILE A 28 -5.69 28.53 -12.78
CA ILE A 28 -7.02 28.71 -12.20
C ILE A 28 -6.96 29.68 -11.01
N VAL A 29 -6.06 29.47 -10.07
CA VAL A 29 -5.95 30.31 -8.87
C VAL A 29 -5.64 31.76 -9.24
N ARG A 30 -4.78 32.01 -10.23
CA ARG A 30 -4.38 33.36 -10.66
C ARG A 30 -5.46 34.05 -11.50
N VAL A 31 -6.07 33.32 -12.45
CA VAL A 31 -7.08 33.90 -13.36
C VAL A 31 -8.36 34.29 -12.62
N PHE A 32 -8.78 33.44 -11.69
CA PHE A 32 -10.00 33.68 -10.90
C PHE A 32 -9.77 34.48 -9.60
N ASP A 33 -8.55 34.99 -9.38
CA ASP A 33 -8.15 35.74 -8.16
C ASP A 33 -8.59 35.03 -6.87
N ILE A 34 -8.39 33.71 -6.81
CA ILE A 34 -8.82 32.90 -5.66
C ILE A 34 -7.99 33.31 -4.45
N LYS A 35 -8.66 33.66 -3.36
CA LYS A 35 -7.98 34.09 -2.14
C LYS A 35 -7.10 32.98 -1.57
N PRO A 36 -5.83 33.29 -1.15
CA PRO A 36 -4.86 32.30 -0.66
C PRO A 36 -5.33 31.46 0.53
N PHE A 37 -6.25 31.98 1.34
CA PHE A 37 -6.82 31.25 2.47
C PHE A 37 -7.85 30.18 2.05
N LEU A 38 -8.44 30.31 0.85
CA LEU A 38 -9.33 29.29 0.26
C LEU A 38 -8.51 28.22 -0.46
N LEU A 39 -7.72 28.65 -1.44
CA LEU A 39 -6.87 27.74 -2.22
C LEU A 39 -5.57 28.47 -2.58
N PRO A 40 -4.45 28.10 -1.95
CA PRO A 40 -3.16 28.72 -2.28
C PRO A 40 -2.65 28.27 -3.66
N ALA A 41 -1.94 29.14 -4.35
CA ALA A 41 -1.27 28.76 -5.58
C ALA A 41 -0.12 27.78 -5.30
N PRO A 42 0.14 26.78 -6.16
CA PRO A 42 1.28 25.88 -6.03
C PRO A 42 2.62 26.57 -5.79
N SER A 43 2.86 27.71 -6.47
CA SER A 43 4.07 28.52 -6.26
C SER A 43 4.20 29.03 -4.81
N SER A 44 3.09 29.48 -4.19
CA SER A 44 3.10 29.94 -2.79
C SER A 44 3.27 28.79 -1.79
N ILE A 45 2.73 27.62 -2.11
CA ILE A 45 2.96 26.40 -1.31
C ILE A 45 4.45 26.06 -1.32
N TRP A 46 5.10 26.10 -2.49
CA TRP A 46 6.51 25.77 -2.64
C TRP A 46 7.43 26.71 -1.88
N THR A 47 7.21 28.01 -1.97
CA THR A 47 7.97 29.01 -1.20
C THR A 47 7.78 28.83 0.30
N THR A 48 6.52 28.71 0.75
CA THR A 48 6.20 28.49 2.19
C THR A 48 6.77 27.18 2.72
N LEU A 49 6.79 26.12 1.90
CA LEU A 49 7.42 24.85 2.25
C LEU A 49 8.93 25.02 2.45
N GLY A 50 9.61 25.76 1.56
CA GLY A 50 11.04 26.07 1.70
C GLY A 50 11.35 26.78 3.02
N ASP A 51 10.58 27.81 3.35
CA ASP A 51 10.74 28.59 4.58
C ASP A 51 10.47 27.77 5.87
N ASN A 52 9.61 26.76 5.78
CA ASN A 52 9.22 25.93 6.93
C ASN A 52 9.72 24.48 6.83
N TRP A 53 10.68 24.19 5.94
CA TRP A 53 11.15 22.83 5.69
C TRP A 53 11.57 22.08 6.94
N SER A 54 12.31 22.71 7.86
CA SER A 54 12.74 22.09 9.10
C SER A 54 11.54 21.58 9.93
N LYS A 55 10.49 22.37 10.07
CA LYS A 55 9.30 21.98 10.82
C LYS A 55 8.53 20.84 10.16
N VAL A 56 8.41 20.87 8.82
CA VAL A 56 7.78 19.79 8.05
C VAL A 56 8.60 18.51 8.17
N TRP A 57 9.94 18.60 8.10
CA TRP A 57 10.84 17.48 8.28
C TRP A 57 10.72 16.83 9.65
N ASP A 58 10.72 17.63 10.73
CA ASP A 58 10.52 17.12 12.10
C ASP A 58 9.17 16.41 12.24
N ALA A 59 8.12 16.98 11.67
CA ALA A 59 6.80 16.36 11.64
C ALA A 59 6.80 15.04 10.83
N MET A 60 7.52 14.99 9.70
CA MET A 60 7.69 13.76 8.91
C MET A 60 8.38 12.66 9.71
N LEU A 61 9.40 13.01 10.51
CA LEU A 61 10.11 12.04 11.36
C LEU A 61 9.18 11.45 12.42
N ILE A 62 8.33 12.29 13.06
CA ILE A 62 7.37 11.84 14.07
C ILE A 62 6.32 10.91 13.45
N THR A 63 5.65 11.35 12.38
CA THR A 63 4.65 10.54 11.68
C THR A 63 5.27 9.26 11.11
N GLY A 64 6.47 9.36 10.53
CA GLY A 64 7.22 8.22 9.99
C GLY A 64 7.61 7.20 11.06
N ALA A 65 8.05 7.65 12.25
CA ALA A 65 8.35 6.75 13.35
C ALA A 65 7.10 5.99 13.83
N ASN A 66 5.96 6.66 13.97
CA ASN A 66 4.69 6.03 14.36
C ASN A 66 4.20 5.04 13.30
N ALA A 67 4.27 5.43 12.02
CA ALA A 67 3.95 4.55 10.90
C ALA A 67 4.86 3.32 10.84
N LEU A 68 6.17 3.49 11.03
CA LEU A 68 7.14 2.40 10.97
C LEU A 68 6.94 1.41 12.11
N VAL A 69 6.80 1.90 13.35
CA VAL A 69 6.56 1.04 14.52
C VAL A 69 5.26 0.25 14.34
N GLY A 70 4.17 0.93 13.96
CA GLY A 70 2.89 0.28 13.70
C GLY A 70 2.94 -0.72 12.53
N LEU A 71 3.68 -0.39 11.46
CA LEU A 71 3.91 -1.28 10.31
C LEU A 71 4.62 -2.56 10.75
N LEU A 72 5.71 -2.47 11.51
CA LEU A 72 6.48 -3.62 11.97
C LEU A 72 5.64 -4.55 12.86
N PHE A 73 4.96 -3.99 13.86
CA PHE A 73 4.06 -4.77 14.71
C PHE A 73 2.89 -5.36 13.92
N GLY A 74 2.31 -4.60 13.00
CA GLY A 74 1.21 -5.05 12.15
C GLY A 74 1.62 -6.21 11.23
N VAL A 75 2.82 -6.16 10.66
CA VAL A 75 3.36 -7.27 9.85
C VAL A 75 3.54 -8.52 10.71
N VAL A 76 4.15 -8.41 11.88
CA VAL A 76 4.36 -9.55 12.77
C VAL A 76 3.02 -10.17 13.19
N CYS A 77 2.07 -9.35 13.65
CA CYS A 77 0.74 -9.80 14.03
C CYS A 77 -0.01 -10.43 12.86
N GLY A 78 -0.02 -9.78 11.68
CA GLY A 78 -0.71 -10.29 10.49
C GLY A 78 -0.15 -11.62 10.00
N VAL A 79 1.17 -11.78 9.97
CA VAL A 79 1.82 -13.05 9.63
C VAL A 79 1.48 -14.13 10.67
N ALA A 80 1.61 -13.84 11.96
CA ALA A 80 1.29 -14.79 13.01
C ALA A 80 -0.17 -15.27 12.92
N LEU A 81 -1.12 -14.33 12.77
CA LEU A 81 -2.54 -14.65 12.60
C LEU A 81 -2.80 -15.47 11.33
N SER A 82 -2.08 -15.22 10.22
CA SER A 82 -2.26 -15.99 8.99
C SER A 82 -1.89 -17.46 9.14
N PHE A 83 -0.87 -17.79 9.95
CA PHE A 83 -0.54 -19.18 10.30
C PHE A 83 -1.62 -19.83 11.17
N VAL A 84 -2.23 -19.08 12.09
CA VAL A 84 -3.37 -19.56 12.89
C VAL A 84 -4.56 -19.89 11.98
N LEU A 85 -4.90 -18.99 11.04
CA LEU A 85 -5.97 -19.22 10.06
C LEU A 85 -5.69 -20.42 9.16
N MET A 86 -4.44 -20.66 8.80
CA MET A 86 -4.07 -21.83 8.01
C MET A 86 -4.24 -23.15 8.81
N ARG A 87 -3.96 -23.12 10.13
CA ARG A 87 -4.01 -24.32 10.98
C ARG A 87 -5.44 -24.74 11.32
N PHE A 88 -6.36 -23.78 11.44
CA PHE A 88 -7.74 -24.01 11.89
C PHE A 88 -8.74 -23.49 10.85
N ASN A 89 -9.39 -24.39 10.11
CA ASN A 89 -10.36 -24.01 9.06
C ASN A 89 -11.57 -23.24 9.63
N VAL A 90 -12.08 -23.66 10.80
CA VAL A 90 -13.20 -22.98 11.47
C VAL A 90 -12.83 -21.51 11.79
N VAL A 91 -11.61 -21.27 12.27
CA VAL A 91 -11.13 -19.92 12.56
C VAL A 91 -11.06 -19.09 11.28
N ASN A 92 -10.64 -19.68 10.17
CA ASN A 92 -10.60 -18.99 8.90
C ASN A 92 -11.99 -18.58 8.38
N GLU A 93 -12.96 -19.47 8.45
CA GLU A 93 -14.34 -19.21 8.01
C GLU A 93 -15.00 -18.08 8.81
N LEU A 94 -14.65 -17.94 10.09
CA LEU A 94 -15.15 -16.89 10.97
C LEU A 94 -14.35 -15.59 10.84
N VAL A 95 -13.02 -15.67 10.83
CA VAL A 95 -12.15 -14.48 10.89
C VAL A 95 -12.05 -13.78 9.54
N THR A 96 -12.11 -14.51 8.42
CA THR A 96 -12.01 -13.88 7.10
C THR A 96 -13.11 -12.86 6.82
N PRO A 97 -14.42 -13.17 6.98
CA PRO A 97 -15.47 -12.16 6.80
C PRO A 97 -15.39 -11.05 7.85
N LEU A 98 -15.00 -11.36 9.09
CA LEU A 98 -14.79 -10.34 10.13
C LEU A 98 -13.65 -9.40 9.77
N ALA A 99 -12.51 -9.89 9.29
CA ALA A 99 -11.39 -9.09 8.84
C ALA A 99 -11.76 -8.18 7.66
N VAL A 100 -12.56 -8.68 6.72
CA VAL A 100 -13.09 -7.86 5.61
C VAL A 100 -14.01 -6.76 6.14
N ALA A 101 -14.93 -7.09 7.05
CA ALA A 101 -15.83 -6.12 7.67
C ALA A 101 -15.08 -5.05 8.47
N LEU A 102 -14.05 -5.43 9.23
CA LEU A 102 -13.21 -4.49 9.98
C LEU A 102 -12.41 -3.55 9.07
N ASN A 103 -11.95 -4.01 7.90
CA ASN A 103 -11.33 -3.13 6.90
C ASN A 103 -12.31 -2.12 6.29
N ALA A 104 -13.62 -2.37 6.34
CA ALA A 104 -14.64 -1.43 5.87
C ALA A 104 -14.95 -0.32 6.90
N ILE A 105 -14.50 -0.45 8.15
CA ILE A 105 -14.68 0.60 9.16
C ILE A 105 -13.78 1.77 8.81
N PRO A 106 -14.33 3.00 8.65
CA PRO A 106 -13.51 4.18 8.42
C PRO A 106 -12.53 4.40 9.60
N ILE A 107 -11.24 4.49 9.31
CA ILE A 107 -10.18 4.70 10.31
C ILE A 107 -10.52 5.88 11.23
N ILE A 108 -11.10 6.94 10.66
CA ILE A 108 -11.46 8.18 11.37
C ILE A 108 -12.36 7.94 12.60
N VAL A 109 -13.23 6.92 12.54
CA VAL A 109 -14.15 6.59 13.64
C VAL A 109 -13.40 5.97 14.82
N LEU A 110 -12.30 5.29 14.57
CA LEU A 110 -11.50 4.63 15.60
C LEU A 110 -10.60 5.63 16.37
N VAL A 111 -10.25 6.77 15.77
CA VAL A 111 -9.33 7.74 16.40
C VAL A 111 -9.80 8.18 17.78
N PRO A 112 -11.03 8.72 17.98
CA PRO A 112 -11.47 9.14 19.30
C PRO A 112 -11.61 7.96 20.28
N VAL A 113 -11.97 6.77 19.81
CA VAL A 113 -12.06 5.57 20.66
C VAL A 113 -10.69 5.24 21.25
N PHE A 114 -9.65 5.13 20.40
CA PHE A 114 -8.30 4.82 20.85
C PHE A 114 -7.72 5.94 21.71
N ASN A 115 -7.96 7.20 21.38
CA ASN A 115 -7.51 8.35 22.18
C ASN A 115 -8.16 8.40 23.57
N ASN A 116 -9.41 7.92 23.71
CA ASN A 116 -10.09 7.81 24.99
C ASN A 116 -9.64 6.59 25.83
N MET A 117 -9.27 5.49 25.15
CA MET A 117 -8.77 4.28 25.83
C MET A 117 -7.34 4.44 26.35
N PHE A 118 -6.52 5.19 25.65
CA PHE A 118 -5.12 5.42 25.98
C PHE A 118 -4.89 6.93 26.19
N ALA A 119 -3.89 7.30 26.98
CA ALA A 119 -3.59 8.71 27.18
C ALA A 119 -3.29 9.40 25.84
N SER A 120 -4.10 10.40 25.48
CA SER A 120 -4.00 11.13 24.20
C SER A 120 -2.67 11.90 24.01
N THR A 121 -1.90 12.05 25.09
CA THR A 121 -0.56 12.65 25.06
C THR A 121 0.54 11.69 24.64
N THR A 122 0.23 10.40 24.46
CA THR A 122 1.18 9.36 24.07
C THR A 122 1.04 8.99 22.60
N GLU A 123 2.06 8.35 22.03
CA GLU A 123 2.04 7.84 20.67
C GLU A 123 1.36 6.45 20.56
N VAL A 124 0.94 5.87 21.69
CA VAL A 124 0.38 4.51 21.75
C VAL A 124 -0.89 4.36 20.89
N PRO A 125 -1.90 5.26 20.98
CA PRO A 125 -3.11 5.15 20.15
C PRO A 125 -2.80 5.07 18.64
N ARG A 126 -1.91 5.94 18.16
CA ARG A 126 -1.51 6.01 16.75
C ARG A 126 -0.85 4.73 16.28
N ARG A 127 0.14 4.23 17.04
CA ARG A 127 0.86 2.99 16.74
C ARG A 127 -0.06 1.78 16.74
N LEU A 128 -1.00 1.71 17.68
CA LEU A 128 -2.00 0.63 17.74
C LEU A 128 -2.95 0.68 16.55
N MET A 129 -3.41 1.86 16.14
CA MET A 129 -4.25 2.00 14.94
C MET A 129 -3.53 1.54 13.68
N VAL A 130 -2.28 1.96 13.49
CA VAL A 130 -1.46 1.50 12.37
C VAL A 130 -1.27 -0.01 12.43
N THR A 131 -0.91 -0.55 13.61
CA THR A 131 -0.75 -2.00 13.82
C THR A 131 -2.02 -2.77 13.44
N LEU A 132 -3.19 -2.30 13.87
CA LEU A 132 -4.46 -2.94 13.58
C LEU A 132 -4.73 -3.01 12.07
N ILE A 133 -4.67 -1.88 11.38
CA ILE A 133 -4.96 -1.81 9.94
C ILE A 133 -3.96 -2.63 9.12
N VAL A 134 -2.67 -2.48 9.41
CA VAL A 134 -1.61 -3.23 8.72
C VAL A 134 -1.75 -4.73 8.97
N SER A 135 -2.09 -5.15 10.20
CA SER A 135 -2.24 -6.57 10.51
C SER A 135 -3.33 -7.24 9.66
N PHE A 136 -4.45 -6.56 9.39
CA PHE A 136 -5.49 -7.10 8.52
C PHE A 136 -5.07 -7.18 7.06
N ILE A 137 -4.36 -6.16 6.54
CA ILE A 137 -3.84 -6.18 5.17
C ILE A 137 -2.88 -7.37 4.99
N VAL A 138 -1.95 -7.54 5.92
CA VAL A 138 -0.95 -8.63 5.88
C VAL A 138 -1.62 -9.98 6.09
N LEU A 139 -2.52 -10.11 7.07
CA LEU A 139 -3.27 -11.32 7.35
C LEU A 139 -3.96 -11.88 6.11
N LEU A 140 -4.77 -11.07 5.43
CA LEU A 140 -5.56 -11.51 4.28
C LEU A 140 -4.67 -11.92 3.10
N ASN A 141 -3.61 -11.15 2.84
CA ASN A 141 -2.70 -11.46 1.73
C ASN A 141 -1.85 -12.71 2.03
N VAL A 142 -1.24 -12.80 3.20
CA VAL A 142 -0.39 -13.95 3.56
C VAL A 142 -1.21 -15.23 3.70
N ALA A 143 -2.40 -15.18 4.32
CA ALA A 143 -3.32 -16.32 4.38
C ALA A 143 -3.70 -16.82 2.99
N LYS A 144 -3.95 -15.90 2.03
CA LYS A 144 -4.16 -16.24 0.63
C LYS A 144 -2.94 -16.92 0.03
N GLY A 145 -1.74 -16.39 0.25
CA GLY A 145 -0.50 -16.96 -0.25
C GLY A 145 -0.18 -18.35 0.31
N LEU A 146 -0.48 -18.61 1.58
CA LEU A 146 -0.30 -19.93 2.21
C LEU A 146 -1.25 -21.00 1.62
N ARG A 147 -2.40 -20.60 1.04
CA ARG A 147 -3.43 -21.52 0.50
C ARG A 147 -3.37 -21.67 -1.01
N GLN A 148 -3.00 -20.65 -1.75
CA GLN A 148 -2.99 -20.63 -3.22
C GLN A 148 -1.67 -21.16 -3.81
N VAL A 149 -1.24 -22.34 -3.39
CA VAL A 149 -0.19 -23.09 -4.09
C VAL A 149 -0.81 -23.75 -5.32
N SER A 150 -0.09 -23.76 -6.46
CA SER A 150 -0.62 -24.36 -7.69
C SER A 150 -0.94 -25.86 -7.49
N ALA A 151 -2.03 -26.32 -8.13
CA ALA A 151 -2.46 -27.73 -8.05
C ALA A 151 -1.34 -28.68 -8.51
N THR A 152 -0.67 -28.35 -9.59
CA THR A 152 0.46 -29.13 -10.14
C THR A 152 1.60 -29.30 -9.12
N HIS A 153 1.98 -28.25 -8.38
CA HIS A 153 3.00 -28.35 -7.34
C HIS A 153 2.52 -29.21 -6.17
N MET A 154 1.23 -29.12 -5.81
CA MET A 154 0.66 -29.95 -4.74
C MET A 154 0.61 -31.41 -5.14
N GLU A 155 0.16 -31.76 -6.34
CA GLU A 155 0.15 -33.11 -6.89
C GLU A 155 1.55 -33.72 -6.94
N LEU A 156 2.55 -32.93 -7.39
CA LEU A 156 3.94 -33.37 -7.41
C LEU A 156 4.45 -33.69 -6.00
N LEU A 157 4.19 -32.83 -5.01
CA LEU A 157 4.61 -33.08 -3.63
C LEU A 157 3.89 -34.32 -3.03
N HIS A 158 2.64 -34.53 -3.36
CA HIS A 158 1.89 -35.72 -2.95
C HIS A 158 2.44 -36.99 -3.59
N SER A 159 2.84 -36.97 -4.86
CA SER A 159 3.44 -38.11 -5.54
C SER A 159 4.80 -38.51 -4.94
N TYR A 160 5.51 -37.57 -4.33
CA TYR A 160 6.73 -37.83 -3.54
C TYR A 160 6.45 -38.17 -2.05
N ALA A 161 5.18 -38.43 -1.70
CA ALA A 161 4.76 -38.70 -0.32
C ALA A 161 5.26 -37.65 0.71
N ALA A 162 5.33 -36.37 0.29
CA ALA A 162 5.80 -35.30 1.13
C ALA A 162 4.93 -35.12 2.37
N SER A 163 5.54 -34.99 3.53
CA SER A 163 4.86 -34.72 4.79
C SER A 163 4.23 -33.32 4.82
N PRO A 164 3.22 -33.06 5.66
CA PRO A 164 2.61 -31.74 5.81
C PRO A 164 3.61 -30.63 6.14
N SER A 165 4.66 -30.93 6.90
CA SER A 165 5.73 -30.00 7.25
C SER A 165 6.64 -29.68 6.05
N GLU A 166 6.88 -30.66 5.19
CA GLU A 166 7.63 -30.42 3.94
C GLU A 166 6.82 -29.59 2.97
N ILE A 167 5.55 -29.86 2.78
CA ILE A 167 4.64 -29.04 1.97
C ILE A 167 4.61 -27.60 2.49
N LEU A 168 4.53 -27.41 3.81
CA LEU A 168 4.56 -26.07 4.40
C LEU A 168 5.86 -25.34 4.08
N ARG A 169 7.02 -25.96 4.31
CA ARG A 169 8.33 -25.33 4.14
C ARG A 169 8.75 -25.16 2.68
N LYS A 170 8.44 -26.15 1.82
CA LYS A 170 8.92 -26.19 0.42
C LYS A 170 7.97 -25.53 -0.58
N ALA A 171 6.67 -25.41 -0.25
CA ALA A 171 5.68 -24.85 -1.15
C ALA A 171 4.93 -23.64 -0.58
N ARG A 172 4.29 -23.80 0.59
CA ARG A 172 3.38 -22.76 1.11
C ARG A 172 4.11 -21.52 1.59
N ILE A 173 5.18 -21.63 2.38
CA ILE A 173 5.96 -20.50 2.88
C ILE A 173 6.61 -19.73 1.73
N PRO A 174 7.34 -20.35 0.78
CA PRO A 174 7.92 -19.65 -0.37
C PRO A 174 6.86 -18.92 -1.21
N ASN A 175 5.70 -19.55 -1.44
CA ASN A 175 4.60 -18.90 -2.14
C ASN A 175 4.04 -17.70 -1.36
N ALA A 176 3.86 -17.84 -0.05
CA ALA A 176 3.36 -16.77 0.82
C ALA A 176 4.31 -15.55 0.90
N MET A 177 5.62 -15.73 0.68
CA MET A 177 6.56 -14.60 0.66
C MET A 177 6.25 -13.59 -0.46
N SER A 178 5.84 -14.04 -1.64
CA SER A 178 5.43 -13.14 -2.73
C SER A 178 4.18 -12.33 -2.35
N TYR A 179 3.25 -12.96 -1.65
CA TYR A 179 2.04 -12.29 -1.13
C TYR A 179 2.37 -11.33 0.02
N LEU A 180 3.36 -11.66 0.86
CA LEU A 180 3.83 -10.77 1.92
C LEU A 180 4.44 -9.49 1.32
N PHE A 181 5.29 -9.58 0.30
CA PHE A 181 5.83 -8.39 -0.37
C PHE A 181 4.74 -7.56 -1.05
N THR A 182 3.74 -8.23 -1.64
CA THR A 182 2.57 -7.53 -2.18
C THR A 182 1.80 -6.80 -1.08
N ALA A 183 1.58 -7.46 0.06
CA ALA A 183 0.96 -6.84 1.23
C ALA A 183 1.77 -5.65 1.76
N LEU A 184 3.10 -5.75 1.83
CA LEU A 184 3.98 -4.66 2.28
C LEU A 184 3.90 -3.43 1.38
N LYS A 185 3.84 -3.60 0.07
CA LYS A 185 3.67 -2.47 -0.88
C LYS A 185 2.34 -1.74 -0.69
N ILE A 186 1.30 -2.43 -0.26
CA ILE A 186 0.00 -1.84 0.06
C ILE A 186 0.03 -1.24 1.48
N ALA A 187 0.53 -1.98 2.45
CA ALA A 187 0.51 -1.62 3.86
C ALA A 187 1.44 -0.45 4.21
N ALA A 188 2.58 -0.32 3.53
CA ALA A 188 3.55 0.72 3.85
C ALA A 188 3.00 2.16 3.66
N PRO A 189 2.42 2.55 2.52
CA PRO A 189 1.77 3.85 2.39
C PRO A 189 0.51 3.96 3.26
N VAL A 190 -0.26 2.88 3.45
CA VAL A 190 -1.44 2.88 4.32
C VAL A 190 -1.06 3.12 5.79
N ALA A 191 0.09 2.63 6.24
CA ALA A 191 0.61 2.92 7.58
C ALA A 191 0.85 4.42 7.79
N VAL A 192 1.43 5.10 6.79
CA VAL A 192 1.62 6.56 6.82
C VAL A 192 0.28 7.29 6.84
N ILE A 193 -0.66 6.90 5.98
CA ILE A 193 -2.01 7.49 5.94
C ILE A 193 -2.71 7.32 7.28
N THR A 194 -2.63 6.13 7.90
CA THR A 194 -3.27 5.84 9.19
C THR A 194 -2.67 6.67 10.31
N ALA A 195 -1.33 6.77 10.39
CA ALA A 195 -0.65 7.62 11.36
C ALA A 195 -1.05 9.09 11.20
N PHE A 196 -0.98 9.60 9.97
CA PHE A 196 -1.37 10.95 9.58
C PHE A 196 -2.84 11.28 9.94
N VAL A 197 -3.79 10.40 9.61
CA VAL A 197 -5.22 10.58 9.93
C VAL A 197 -5.42 10.60 11.45
N SER A 198 -4.74 9.73 12.18
CA SER A 198 -4.79 9.71 13.64
C SER A 198 -4.31 11.03 14.25
N GLU A 199 -3.24 11.65 13.71
CA GLU A 199 -2.73 12.94 14.12
C GLU A 199 -3.66 14.11 13.76
N TYR A 200 -4.34 14.00 12.61
CA TYR A 200 -5.27 15.02 12.15
C TYR A 200 -6.51 15.14 13.04
N PHE A 201 -7.04 14.02 13.52
CA PHE A 201 -8.28 13.99 14.32
C PHE A 201 -8.07 13.96 15.83
N GLY A 202 -6.86 14.15 16.30
CA GLY A 202 -6.56 14.30 17.72
C GLY A 202 -5.32 13.56 18.20
N GLY A 203 -5.10 13.57 19.51
CA GLY A 203 -3.94 12.98 20.14
C GLY A 203 -2.85 13.98 20.47
N SER A 204 -1.59 13.55 20.55
CA SER A 204 -0.48 14.45 20.85
C SER A 204 -0.29 15.50 19.75
N GLN A 205 0.00 16.72 20.19
CA GLN A 205 0.05 17.90 19.31
C GLN A 205 1.38 17.96 18.52
N ASN A 206 1.60 16.93 17.68
CA ASN A 206 2.81 16.79 16.88
C ASN A 206 2.52 15.99 15.60
N GLY A 207 3.50 15.92 14.68
CA GLY A 207 3.38 15.21 13.43
C GLY A 207 2.72 16.00 12.29
N LEU A 208 2.61 15.36 11.13
CA LEU A 208 2.13 16.00 9.90
C LEU A 208 0.65 16.37 9.97
N GLY A 209 -0.18 15.47 10.52
CA GLY A 209 -1.62 15.70 10.64
C GLY A 209 -1.94 16.90 11.54
N TYR A 210 -1.27 17.02 12.67
CA TYR A 210 -1.37 18.19 13.53
C TYR A 210 -0.84 19.47 12.86
N GLY A 211 0.25 19.37 12.09
CA GLY A 211 0.79 20.49 11.33
C GLY A 211 -0.23 21.09 10.36
N ILE A 212 -1.07 20.26 9.74
CA ILE A 212 -2.16 20.74 8.87
C ILE A 212 -3.23 21.44 9.67
N THR A 213 -3.78 20.79 10.72
CA THR A 213 -4.91 21.34 11.47
C THR A 213 -4.55 22.63 12.20
N SER A 214 -3.35 22.71 12.79
CA SER A 214 -2.88 23.90 13.51
C SER A 214 -2.67 25.10 12.59
N ASN A 215 -2.12 24.90 11.38
CA ASN A 215 -1.95 25.99 10.43
C ASN A 215 -3.28 26.37 9.76
N ALA A 216 -4.16 25.42 9.47
CA ALA A 216 -5.49 25.69 8.92
C ALA A 216 -6.34 26.52 9.89
N ALA A 217 -6.29 26.23 11.19
CA ALA A 217 -7.03 26.95 12.22
C ALA A 217 -6.70 28.45 12.29
N ILE A 218 -5.50 28.85 11.86
CA ILE A 218 -5.05 30.25 11.81
C ILE A 218 -4.95 30.80 10.37
N SER A 219 -5.67 30.15 9.44
CA SER A 219 -5.74 30.55 8.01
C SER A 219 -4.39 30.61 7.27
N ARG A 220 -3.38 29.89 7.76
CA ARG A 220 -2.09 29.70 7.08
C ARG A 220 -2.17 28.53 6.08
N THR A 221 -3.07 28.62 5.11
CA THR A 221 -3.42 27.51 4.21
C THR A 221 -2.22 27.03 3.39
N ALA A 222 -1.36 27.93 2.89
CA ALA A 222 -0.15 27.54 2.16
C ALA A 222 0.81 26.69 3.02
N ALA A 223 0.95 27.00 4.31
CA ALA A 223 1.74 26.19 5.25
C ALA A 223 1.08 24.82 5.49
N SER A 224 -0.24 24.76 5.65
CA SER A 224 -0.97 23.47 5.76
C SER A 224 -0.70 22.57 4.55
N TRP A 225 -0.75 23.11 3.34
CA TRP A 225 -0.40 22.37 2.11
C TRP A 225 1.06 21.91 2.08
N GLY A 226 1.98 22.64 2.71
CA GLY A 226 3.37 22.20 2.88
C GLY A 226 3.45 20.86 3.65
N TYR A 227 2.65 20.68 4.72
CA TYR A 227 2.56 19.42 5.45
C TYR A 227 1.87 18.31 4.62
N VAL A 228 0.92 18.65 3.74
CA VAL A 228 0.33 17.67 2.79
C VAL A 228 1.41 17.16 1.84
N VAL A 229 2.24 18.04 1.30
CA VAL A 229 3.38 17.64 0.46
C VAL A 229 4.33 16.72 1.24
N GLY A 230 4.65 17.07 2.50
CA GLY A 230 5.44 16.22 3.39
C GLY A 230 4.85 14.82 3.57
N ALA A 231 3.52 14.73 3.74
CA ALA A 231 2.83 13.44 3.85
C ALA A 231 2.91 12.61 2.56
N CYS A 232 2.77 13.25 1.40
CA CYS A 232 2.93 12.59 0.09
C CYS A 232 4.36 12.06 -0.09
N LEU A 233 5.37 12.85 0.25
CA LEU A 233 6.77 12.43 0.17
C LEU A 233 7.07 11.26 1.12
N LEU A 234 6.55 11.32 2.35
CA LEU A 234 6.72 10.24 3.32
C LEU A 234 6.05 8.94 2.86
N GLY A 235 4.81 9.01 2.36
CA GLY A 235 4.09 7.85 1.82
C GLY A 235 4.81 7.23 0.64
N LEU A 236 5.33 8.07 -0.27
CA LEU A 236 6.14 7.61 -1.41
C LEU A 236 7.45 6.94 -0.93
N ALA A 237 8.12 7.50 0.07
CA ALA A 237 9.34 6.92 0.63
C ALA A 237 9.08 5.53 1.23
N PHE A 238 7.98 5.35 1.97
CA PHE A 238 7.57 4.05 2.52
C PHE A 238 7.25 3.04 1.42
N TYR A 239 6.53 3.46 0.38
CA TYR A 239 6.25 2.60 -0.78
C TYR A 239 7.54 2.16 -1.49
N LEU A 240 8.44 3.09 -1.77
CA LEU A 240 9.71 2.80 -2.42
C LEU A 240 10.59 1.89 -1.56
N ALA A 241 10.60 2.09 -0.24
CA ALA A 241 11.29 1.19 0.69
C ALA A 241 10.73 -0.24 0.61
N ALA A 242 9.41 -0.42 0.57
CA ALA A 242 8.78 -1.72 0.41
C ALA A 242 9.14 -2.39 -0.94
N VAL A 243 9.16 -1.62 -2.04
CA VAL A 243 9.59 -2.10 -3.37
C VAL A 243 11.07 -2.51 -3.37
N LEU A 244 11.93 -1.73 -2.71
CA LEU A 244 13.35 -2.06 -2.60
C LEU A 244 13.58 -3.34 -1.78
N LEU A 245 12.87 -3.49 -0.66
CA LEU A 245 12.92 -4.71 0.15
C LEU A 245 12.51 -5.95 -0.66
N GLU A 246 11.44 -5.86 -1.46
CA GLU A 246 11.03 -6.96 -2.35
C GLU A 246 12.14 -7.30 -3.35
N ARG A 247 12.74 -6.29 -4.00
CA ARG A 247 13.80 -6.51 -5.00
C ARG A 247 15.05 -7.16 -4.41
N LEU A 248 15.41 -6.81 -3.18
CA LEU A 248 16.57 -7.37 -2.47
C LEU A 248 16.30 -8.79 -1.98
N ALA A 249 15.08 -9.08 -1.52
CA ALA A 249 14.71 -10.38 -0.97
C ALA A 249 14.30 -11.41 -2.05
N SER A 250 13.87 -10.99 -3.25
CA SER A 250 13.37 -11.89 -4.30
C SER A 250 14.10 -11.68 -5.64
N PRO A 251 15.39 -11.95 -5.74
CA PRO A 251 16.14 -11.73 -6.98
C PRO A 251 15.75 -12.68 -8.13
N SER A 252 15.11 -13.83 -7.84
CA SER A 252 14.91 -14.91 -8.83
C SER A 252 13.53 -15.03 -9.46
N GLN A 253 12.54 -14.20 -9.10
CA GLN A 253 11.16 -14.30 -9.66
C GLN A 253 10.93 -13.56 -10.99
N ARG A 254 11.97 -13.06 -11.65
CA ARG A 254 11.85 -12.29 -12.92
C ARG A 254 11.51 -13.11 -14.17
N SER A 255 11.38 -14.44 -14.09
CA SER A 255 11.35 -15.29 -15.31
C SER A 255 9.99 -15.90 -15.67
N THR A 256 8.91 -15.72 -14.91
CA THR A 256 7.66 -16.48 -15.12
C THR A 256 6.47 -15.67 -15.65
N HIS A 257 6.63 -14.42 -16.04
CA HIS A 257 5.53 -13.62 -16.62
C HIS A 257 5.58 -13.50 -18.16
N HIS A 258 6.24 -14.41 -18.86
CA HIS A 258 6.08 -14.59 -20.29
C HIS A 258 5.33 -15.90 -20.56
N GLN A 259 4.03 -15.93 -20.34
CA GLN A 259 3.18 -16.86 -21.07
C GLN A 259 2.96 -16.30 -22.48
N PRO A 260 3.42 -16.97 -23.51
CA PRO A 260 3.07 -16.60 -24.87
C PRO A 260 1.58 -16.95 -25.09
N THR A 261 0.80 -15.92 -25.33
CA THR A 261 -0.59 -15.99 -25.82
C THR A 261 -0.62 -16.55 -27.24
N ASN A 262 -0.20 -17.79 -27.45
CA ASN A 262 -0.10 -18.37 -28.78
C ASN A 262 -0.70 -19.78 -28.91
N GLN A 263 -1.60 -20.20 -28.01
CA GLN A 263 -2.30 -21.48 -28.19
C GLN A 263 -3.75 -21.33 -28.71
N GLN A 264 -4.29 -20.13 -28.79
CA GLN A 264 -5.65 -19.95 -29.34
C GLN A 264 -5.69 -19.83 -30.86
N SER A 265 -4.62 -19.45 -31.53
CA SER A 265 -4.58 -19.36 -32.99
C SER A 265 -4.43 -20.74 -33.67
N THR A 266 -3.79 -21.71 -33.02
CA THR A 266 -3.58 -23.04 -33.60
C THR A 266 -4.84 -23.90 -33.56
N ASN A 267 -5.71 -23.73 -32.57
CA ASN A 267 -6.97 -24.48 -32.48
C ASN A 267 -8.10 -23.92 -33.37
N GLN A 268 -8.01 -22.68 -33.83
CA GLN A 268 -8.96 -22.13 -34.80
C GLN A 268 -8.59 -22.53 -36.24
N GLN A 269 -7.32 -22.70 -36.56
CA GLN A 269 -6.90 -23.22 -37.85
C GLN A 269 -7.15 -24.74 -38.04
N ALA A 270 -7.12 -25.52 -36.97
CA ALA A 270 -7.44 -26.94 -37.00
C ALA A 270 -8.96 -27.23 -37.16
N ARG A 271 -9.84 -26.28 -36.80
CA ARG A 271 -11.30 -26.41 -37.02
C ARG A 271 -11.81 -25.91 -38.36
N GLY A 272 -10.95 -25.27 -39.15
CA GLY A 272 -11.30 -24.72 -40.46
C GLY A 272 -11.02 -25.64 -41.65
N LEU A 273 -10.50 -26.84 -41.42
CA LEU A 273 -10.19 -27.83 -42.49
C LEU A 273 -11.05 -29.09 -42.32
N ASP A 274 -12.36 -28.92 -42.42
CA ASP A 274 -13.24 -30.04 -42.77
C ASP A 274 -13.85 -29.73 -44.15
N PRO A 275 -13.31 -30.28 -45.24
CA PRO A 275 -13.96 -30.19 -46.54
C PRO A 275 -15.08 -31.20 -46.55
N GLY A 276 -16.29 -30.67 -46.44
CA GLY A 276 -17.46 -31.43 -46.78
C GLY A 276 -17.34 -32.01 -48.21
N GLY A 277 -17.86 -33.08 -48.38
CA GLY A 277 -18.00 -33.60 -49.72
C GLY A 277 -18.43 -35.03 -49.76
N ALA A 278 -19.54 -35.12 -50.22
CA ALA A 278 -20.01 -35.88 -51.38
C ALA A 278 -20.89 -37.08 -51.04
N THR A 279 -22.09 -36.87 -51.36
CA THR A 279 -22.92 -37.61 -52.33
C THR A 279 -23.11 -39.13 -52.12
N ALA A 280 -24.25 -39.56 -51.78
CA ALA A 280 -25.23 -40.23 -52.66
C ALA A 280 -26.48 -40.57 -51.82
#